data_c2643137814aa6c91d75d5eab9a06060
#
_entry.id   c2643137814aa6c91d75d5eab9a06060
#
_cell.length_a   1.000
_cell.length_b   1.000
_cell.length_c   1.000
_cell.angle_alpha   90.00
_cell.angle_beta   90.00
_cell.angle_gamma   90.00
#
_symmetry.space_group_name_H-M   'P 1'
#
loop_
_entity.id
_entity.type
_entity.pdbx_description
1 polymer ?
#
loop_
_entity_poly.entity_id
_entity_poly.type
_entity_poly.pdbx_seq_one_letter_code
_entity_poly.pdbx_strand_id
1 'polypeptide(L)'
;RQMCIRDSSGTIHDNIAYGCPEASEEDILNAARAAHVDHFVHTLPDGYDTIIDDDGSNVSVGQKQLITIARAFLAAPDLLILDEATSSVDTRTEMLVQEAMANLRKERTSFVIAHRLSTIRDADLILVMEHGDIVEQGGHSELLEHQGHYYELYQAQFAAASHE
;
A
#
# COMPACT_ATOMS: atom_id res chain seq x y z
N ARG A 1 -5.08 14.69 4.65
CA ARG A 1 -6.38 14.00 4.74
C ARG A 1 -6.09 12.54 4.99
N GLN A 2 -6.55 11.98 6.11
CA GLN A 2 -6.53 10.54 6.33
C GLN A 2 -7.46 9.92 5.31
N MET A 3 -6.90 9.15 4.38
CA MET A 3 -7.69 8.22 3.57
C MET A 3 -7.95 6.99 4.44
N CYS A 4 -8.93 7.09 5.36
CA CYS A 4 -9.44 5.91 6.01
C CYS A 4 -10.06 5.03 4.93
N ILE A 5 -9.66 3.76 4.89
CA ILE A 5 -10.35 2.68 4.18
C ILE A 5 -11.70 2.49 4.90
N ARG A 6 -12.62 3.43 4.73
CA ARG A 6 -14.03 3.16 4.95
C ARG A 6 -14.55 2.80 3.58
N ASP A 7 -14.99 1.56 3.46
CA ASP A 7 -15.75 1.09 2.33
C ASP A 7 -16.91 2.07 2.14
N SER A 8 -16.78 2.93 1.14
CA SER A 8 -17.86 3.84 0.80
C SER A 8 -18.85 3.00 0.02
N SER A 9 -20.09 2.89 0.50
CA SER A 9 -21.19 2.37 -0.31
C SER A 9 -21.19 3.10 -1.65
N GLY A 10 -21.24 2.38 -2.76
CA GLY A 10 -21.18 2.93 -4.11
C GLY A 10 -20.45 2.00 -5.06
N THR A 11 -20.34 2.40 -6.31
CA THR A 11 -19.66 1.59 -7.32
C THR A 11 -18.13 1.58 -7.12
N ILE A 12 -17.44 0.63 -7.74
CA ILE A 12 -15.96 0.63 -7.77
C ILE A 12 -15.46 1.95 -8.39
N HIS A 13 -16.13 2.42 -9.45
CA HIS A 13 -15.84 3.71 -10.08
C HIS A 13 -15.93 4.87 -9.09
N ASP A 14 -17.05 5.02 -8.37
CA ASP A 14 -17.26 6.09 -7.39
C ASP A 14 -16.22 6.06 -6.29
N ASN A 15 -15.86 4.84 -5.87
CA ASN A 15 -14.84 4.63 -4.87
C ASN A 15 -13.46 5.11 -5.30
N ILE A 16 -13.10 4.96 -6.58
CA ILE A 16 -11.84 5.49 -7.13
C ILE A 16 -11.94 7.01 -7.28
N ALA A 17 -13.04 7.51 -7.86
CA ALA A 17 -13.30 8.92 -8.09
C ALA A 17 -13.27 9.77 -6.80
N TYR A 18 -13.52 9.15 -5.65
CA TYR A 18 -13.41 9.82 -4.34
C TYR A 18 -12.02 10.42 -4.08
N GLY A 19 -10.97 9.91 -4.73
CA GLY A 19 -9.61 10.48 -4.66
C GLY A 19 -9.52 11.91 -5.20
N CYS A 20 -10.28 12.21 -6.27
CA CYS A 20 -10.38 13.52 -6.90
C CYS A 20 -11.75 13.63 -7.60
N PRO A 21 -12.78 14.26 -6.98
CA PRO A 21 -14.13 14.34 -7.54
C PRO A 21 -14.23 15.09 -8.88
N GLU A 22 -13.25 15.93 -9.19
CA GLU A 22 -13.19 16.73 -10.43
C GLU A 22 -12.40 16.01 -11.55
N ALA A 23 -11.92 14.78 -11.31
CA ALA A 23 -11.13 14.03 -12.28
C ALA A 23 -11.99 13.61 -13.48
N SER A 24 -11.37 13.57 -14.65
CA SER A 24 -12.04 13.05 -15.85
C SER A 24 -12.17 11.51 -15.76
N GLU A 25 -13.10 10.96 -16.53
CA GLU A 25 -13.28 9.51 -16.67
C GLU A 25 -11.97 8.82 -17.10
N GLU A 26 -11.21 9.46 -17.99
CA GLU A 26 -9.92 8.95 -18.46
C GLU A 26 -8.90 8.89 -17.32
N ASP A 27 -8.84 9.90 -16.42
CA ASP A 27 -7.94 9.92 -15.28
C ASP A 27 -8.29 8.83 -14.27
N ILE A 28 -9.59 8.59 -14.02
CA ILE A 28 -10.09 7.55 -13.14
C ILE A 28 -9.66 6.17 -13.65
N LEU A 29 -9.88 5.91 -14.95
CA LEU A 29 -9.48 4.63 -15.57
C LEU A 29 -7.96 4.46 -15.61
N ASN A 30 -7.19 5.52 -15.83
CA ASN A 30 -5.74 5.47 -15.79
C ASN A 30 -5.22 5.16 -14.37
N ALA A 31 -5.80 5.77 -13.34
CA ALA A 31 -5.48 5.46 -11.95
C ALA A 31 -5.83 4.00 -11.59
N ALA A 32 -6.97 3.51 -12.06
CA ALA A 32 -7.40 2.13 -11.88
C ALA A 32 -6.42 1.13 -12.52
N ARG A 33 -5.97 1.40 -13.75
CA ARG A 33 -4.95 0.58 -14.44
C ARG A 33 -3.61 0.59 -13.72
N ALA A 34 -3.15 1.78 -13.29
CA ALA A 34 -1.90 1.92 -12.55
C ALA A 34 -1.90 1.16 -11.22
N ALA A 35 -3.06 0.97 -10.62
CA ALA A 35 -3.28 0.21 -9.39
C ALA A 35 -3.69 -1.26 -9.63
N HIS A 36 -3.67 -1.76 -10.86
CA HIS A 36 -4.09 -3.12 -11.23
C HIS A 36 -5.55 -3.48 -10.87
N VAL A 37 -6.43 -2.49 -10.71
CA VAL A 37 -7.87 -2.70 -10.46
C VAL A 37 -8.52 -3.40 -11.65
N ASP A 38 -8.12 -3.07 -12.87
CA ASP A 38 -8.56 -3.72 -14.11
C ASP A 38 -8.48 -5.24 -14.04
N HIS A 39 -7.45 -5.78 -13.36
CA HIS A 39 -7.19 -7.21 -13.33
C HIS A 39 -8.37 -8.02 -12.80
N PHE A 40 -9.12 -7.49 -11.84
CA PHE A 40 -10.28 -8.19 -11.28
C PHE A 40 -11.61 -7.62 -11.75
N VAL A 41 -11.69 -6.33 -12.07
CA VAL A 41 -12.94 -5.68 -12.48
C VAL A 41 -13.55 -6.35 -13.72
N HIS A 42 -12.74 -6.77 -14.69
CA HIS A 42 -13.21 -7.49 -15.87
C HIS A 42 -13.81 -8.87 -15.58
N THR A 43 -13.62 -9.40 -14.38
CA THR A 43 -14.25 -10.65 -13.95
C THR A 43 -15.62 -10.45 -13.31
N LEU A 44 -15.99 -9.21 -13.03
CA LEU A 44 -17.26 -8.84 -12.42
C LEU A 44 -18.32 -8.57 -13.50
N PRO A 45 -19.58 -8.99 -13.29
CA PRO A 45 -20.66 -8.82 -14.29
C PRO A 45 -20.88 -7.35 -14.69
N ASP A 46 -20.83 -6.44 -13.71
CA ASP A 46 -21.10 -5.01 -13.91
C ASP A 46 -19.81 -4.19 -14.03
N GLY A 47 -18.63 -4.83 -14.06
CA GLY A 47 -17.36 -4.15 -14.23
C GLY A 47 -17.13 -3.06 -13.16
N TYR A 48 -16.81 -1.85 -13.59
CA TYR A 48 -16.62 -0.69 -12.71
C TYR A 48 -17.90 -0.19 -12.02
N ASP A 49 -19.08 -0.54 -12.57
CA ASP A 49 -20.39 -0.19 -11.99
C ASP A 49 -20.81 -1.17 -10.88
N THR A 50 -19.98 -2.18 -10.58
CA THR A 50 -20.22 -3.11 -9.48
C THR A 50 -20.29 -2.33 -8.17
N ILE A 51 -21.44 -2.44 -7.47
CA ILE A 51 -21.64 -1.84 -6.16
C ILE A 51 -20.86 -2.63 -5.11
N ILE A 52 -20.11 -1.94 -4.28
CA ILE A 52 -19.45 -2.54 -3.12
C ILE A 52 -20.48 -2.58 -1.98
N ASP A 53 -20.74 -3.78 -1.45
CA ASP A 53 -21.68 -3.95 -0.34
C ASP A 53 -21.22 -3.18 0.90
N ASP A 54 -22.15 -2.80 1.76
CA ASP A 54 -21.88 -2.00 2.97
C ASP A 54 -20.87 -2.67 3.92
N ASP A 55 -20.84 -4.01 3.93
CA ASP A 55 -19.84 -4.82 4.65
C ASP A 55 -18.64 -5.19 3.76
N GLY A 56 -18.69 -4.83 2.47
CA GLY A 56 -17.67 -5.10 1.48
C GLY A 56 -17.39 -6.59 1.25
N SER A 57 -18.37 -7.45 1.49
CA SER A 57 -18.20 -8.92 1.41
C SER A 57 -18.02 -9.42 -0.02
N ASN A 58 -18.45 -8.66 -1.01
CA ASN A 58 -18.35 -8.99 -2.44
C ASN A 58 -17.00 -8.65 -3.08
N VAL A 59 -16.09 -8.01 -2.34
CA VAL A 59 -14.71 -7.68 -2.76
C VAL A 59 -13.72 -8.16 -1.71
N SER A 60 -12.65 -8.82 -2.14
CA SER A 60 -11.62 -9.30 -1.22
C SER A 60 -10.83 -8.16 -0.58
N VAL A 61 -10.16 -8.44 0.55
CA VAL A 61 -9.30 -7.44 1.24
C VAL A 61 -8.23 -6.89 0.29
N GLY A 62 -7.61 -7.73 -0.53
CA GLY A 62 -6.61 -7.28 -1.51
C GLY A 62 -7.20 -6.41 -2.62
N GLN A 63 -8.40 -6.74 -3.12
CA GLN A 63 -9.10 -5.92 -4.10
C GLN A 63 -9.45 -4.53 -3.54
N LYS A 64 -9.90 -4.45 -2.28
CA LYS A 64 -10.12 -3.17 -1.59
C LYS A 64 -8.84 -2.35 -1.47
N GLN A 65 -7.71 -3.02 -1.19
CA GLN A 65 -6.41 -2.34 -1.16
C GLN A 65 -6.04 -1.76 -2.53
N LEU A 66 -6.24 -2.50 -3.63
CA LEU A 66 -6.01 -1.99 -4.99
C LEU A 66 -6.88 -0.77 -5.30
N ILE A 67 -8.17 -0.78 -4.93
CA ILE A 67 -9.08 0.38 -5.09
C ILE A 67 -8.55 1.59 -4.27
N THR A 68 -8.08 1.35 -3.04
CA THR A 68 -7.51 2.42 -2.21
C THR A 68 -6.22 3.00 -2.81
N ILE A 69 -5.38 2.16 -3.41
CA ILE A 69 -4.18 2.59 -4.12
C ILE A 69 -4.57 3.41 -5.37
N ALA A 70 -5.61 3.00 -6.11
CA ALA A 70 -6.13 3.77 -7.24
C ALA A 70 -6.60 5.18 -6.82
N ARG A 71 -7.29 5.31 -5.68
CA ARG A 71 -7.61 6.62 -5.08
C ARG A 71 -6.37 7.47 -4.84
N ALA A 72 -5.29 6.86 -4.34
CA ALA A 72 -4.04 7.57 -4.07
C ALA A 72 -3.33 7.98 -5.37
N PHE A 73 -3.38 7.17 -6.42
CA PHE A 73 -2.89 7.56 -7.74
C PHE A 73 -3.65 8.77 -8.28
N LEU A 74 -4.98 8.74 -8.19
CA LEU A 74 -5.85 9.82 -8.68
C LEU A 74 -5.68 11.11 -7.89
N ALA A 75 -5.56 11.01 -6.55
CA ALA A 75 -5.33 12.16 -5.67
C ALA A 75 -3.95 12.80 -5.84
N ALA A 76 -2.98 12.05 -6.40
CA ALA A 76 -1.61 12.45 -6.68
C ALA A 76 -0.93 13.30 -5.57
N PRO A 77 -0.92 12.86 -4.29
CA PRO A 77 -0.36 13.65 -3.20
C PRO A 77 1.18 13.70 -3.29
N ASP A 78 1.78 14.81 -2.86
CA ASP A 78 3.25 14.97 -2.77
C ASP A 78 3.87 14.11 -1.65
N LEU A 79 3.10 13.83 -0.61
CA LEU A 79 3.51 13.06 0.56
C LEU A 79 2.56 11.88 0.79
N LEU A 80 3.13 10.70 0.94
CA LEU A 80 2.42 9.46 1.23
C LEU A 80 2.77 8.97 2.64
N ILE A 81 1.76 8.52 3.37
CA ILE A 81 1.93 7.75 4.61
C ILE A 81 1.24 6.42 4.40
N LEU A 82 2.02 5.35 4.41
CA LEU A 82 1.59 4.00 4.06
C LEU A 82 1.77 3.08 5.26
N ASP A 83 0.69 2.39 5.66
CA ASP A 83 0.73 1.34 6.67
C ASP A 83 0.59 -0.02 5.96
N GLU A 84 1.61 -0.86 6.05
CA GLU A 84 1.75 -2.10 5.28
C GLU A 84 1.06 -3.28 5.98
N ALA A 85 -0.24 -3.20 6.24
CA ALA A 85 -1.03 -4.27 6.84
C ALA A 85 -1.58 -5.23 5.76
N THR A 86 -0.89 -6.34 5.46
CA THR A 86 -1.29 -7.30 4.39
C THR A 86 -1.58 -8.72 4.89
N SER A 87 -1.98 -8.92 6.14
CA SER A 87 -2.04 -10.24 6.79
C SER A 87 -3.13 -11.21 6.30
N SER A 88 -3.95 -10.87 5.28
CA SER A 88 -5.09 -11.69 4.87
C SER A 88 -5.36 -11.68 3.36
N VAL A 89 -4.32 -11.51 2.54
CA VAL A 89 -4.44 -11.43 1.08
C VAL A 89 -3.82 -12.67 0.43
N ASP A 90 -4.44 -13.22 -0.61
CA ASP A 90 -3.85 -14.29 -1.40
C ASP A 90 -2.55 -13.83 -2.11
N THR A 91 -1.63 -14.77 -2.33
CA THR A 91 -0.29 -14.47 -2.85
C THR A 91 -0.29 -13.71 -4.18
N ARG A 92 -1.24 -13.99 -5.08
CA ARG A 92 -1.30 -13.35 -6.40
C ARG A 92 -1.73 -11.90 -6.28
N THR A 93 -2.80 -11.64 -5.54
CA THR A 93 -3.29 -10.27 -5.29
C THR A 93 -2.27 -9.49 -4.49
N GLU A 94 -1.57 -10.14 -3.55
CA GLU A 94 -0.49 -9.53 -2.79
C GLU A 94 0.64 -9.01 -3.68
N MET A 95 1.05 -9.76 -4.69
CA MET A 95 2.06 -9.30 -5.66
C MET A 95 1.59 -8.04 -6.42
N LEU A 96 0.32 -8.00 -6.85
CA LEU A 96 -0.26 -6.82 -7.52
C LEU A 96 -0.31 -5.60 -6.58
N VAL A 97 -0.68 -5.80 -5.32
CA VAL A 97 -0.67 -4.73 -4.31
C VAL A 97 0.75 -4.17 -4.11
N GLN A 98 1.76 -5.05 -4.00
CA GLN A 98 3.16 -4.62 -3.85
C GLN A 98 3.66 -3.85 -5.07
N GLU A 99 3.35 -4.31 -6.28
CA GLU A 99 3.73 -3.64 -7.51
C GLU A 99 3.05 -2.25 -7.62
N ALA A 100 1.75 -2.18 -7.35
CA ALA A 100 1.01 -0.92 -7.33
C ALA A 100 1.57 0.06 -6.28
N MET A 101 1.89 -0.42 -5.08
CA MET A 101 2.51 0.38 -4.02
C MET A 101 3.90 0.88 -4.41
N ALA A 102 4.73 0.04 -5.04
CA ALA A 102 6.04 0.43 -5.53
C ALA A 102 5.93 1.52 -6.61
N ASN A 103 4.96 1.38 -7.53
CA ASN A 103 4.69 2.37 -8.57
C ASN A 103 4.15 3.68 -7.97
N LEU A 104 3.28 3.62 -6.97
CA LEU A 104 2.74 4.80 -6.29
C LEU A 104 3.83 5.63 -5.59
N ARG A 105 4.87 4.97 -5.04
CA ARG A 105 5.98 5.64 -4.33
C ARG A 105 6.98 6.32 -5.27
N LYS A 106 7.04 5.94 -6.55
CA LYS A 106 7.98 6.54 -7.51
C LYS A 106 7.79 8.05 -7.56
N GLU A 107 8.89 8.78 -7.49
CA GLU A 107 8.93 10.25 -7.57
C GLU A 107 8.16 10.98 -6.47
N ARG A 108 7.90 10.31 -5.33
CA ARG A 108 7.19 10.89 -4.18
C ARG A 108 7.90 10.63 -2.88
N THR A 109 7.78 11.57 -1.95
CA THR A 109 8.20 11.33 -0.56
C THR A 109 7.19 10.41 0.12
N SER A 110 7.66 9.27 0.63
CA SER A 110 6.80 8.31 1.32
C SER A 110 7.35 7.91 2.68
N PHE A 111 6.48 7.93 3.70
CA PHE A 111 6.71 7.29 4.99
C PHE A 111 5.99 5.95 4.99
N VAL A 112 6.72 4.88 5.22
CA VAL A 112 6.16 3.52 5.21
C VAL A 112 6.36 2.90 6.58
N ILE A 113 5.26 2.47 7.21
CA ILE A 113 5.32 1.60 8.39
C ILE A 113 5.52 0.19 7.83
N ALA A 114 6.78 -0.27 7.85
CA ALA A 114 7.17 -1.47 7.14
C ALA A 114 7.07 -2.70 8.03
N HIS A 115 6.40 -3.73 7.51
CA HIS A 115 6.32 -5.06 8.08
C HIS A 115 7.07 -6.11 7.24
N ARG A 116 7.69 -5.69 6.12
CA ARG A 116 8.42 -6.55 5.20
C ARG A 116 9.87 -6.16 5.09
N LEU A 117 10.72 -7.18 5.07
CA LEU A 117 12.16 -6.98 4.92
C LEU A 117 12.54 -6.22 3.64
N SER A 118 11.90 -6.53 2.52
CA SER A 118 12.16 -5.85 1.24
C SER A 118 11.88 -4.35 1.34
N THR A 119 10.76 -3.96 1.91
CA THR A 119 10.40 -2.54 2.10
C THR A 119 11.42 -1.80 2.96
N ILE A 120 11.92 -2.45 4.01
CA ILE A 120 12.93 -1.88 4.92
C ILE A 120 14.28 -1.74 4.19
N ARG A 121 14.72 -2.78 3.47
CA ARG A 121 16.02 -2.77 2.77
C ARG A 121 16.11 -1.73 1.67
N ASP A 122 15.00 -1.50 0.97
CA ASP A 122 14.91 -0.62 -0.19
C ASP A 122 14.56 0.82 0.19
N ALA A 123 14.47 1.13 1.50
CA ALA A 123 14.23 2.48 1.99
C ALA A 123 15.51 3.33 1.90
N ASP A 124 15.38 4.58 1.47
CA ASP A 124 16.48 5.55 1.46
C ASP A 124 16.94 5.91 2.88
N LEU A 125 16.00 5.96 3.83
CA LEU A 125 16.23 6.24 5.23
C LEU A 125 15.32 5.38 6.10
N ILE A 126 15.89 4.70 7.08
CA ILE A 126 15.17 3.95 8.11
C ILE A 126 15.18 4.77 9.40
N LEU A 127 14.01 4.91 10.02
CA LEU A 127 13.84 5.52 11.34
C LEU A 127 13.42 4.42 12.31
N VAL A 128 14.24 4.16 13.32
CA VAL A 128 13.91 3.23 14.40
C VAL A 128 13.30 4.02 15.53
N MET A 129 12.08 3.66 15.93
CA MET A 129 11.33 4.37 16.96
C MET A 129 11.14 3.49 18.19
N GLU A 130 11.38 4.06 19.36
CA GLU A 130 11.13 3.44 20.65
C GLU A 130 10.46 4.44 21.59
N HIS A 131 9.36 4.05 22.21
CA HIS A 131 8.58 4.89 23.14
C HIS A 131 8.20 6.28 22.59
N GLY A 132 8.08 6.43 21.27
CA GLY A 132 7.71 7.67 20.59
C GLY A 132 8.91 8.52 20.15
N ASP A 133 10.13 8.15 20.50
CA ASP A 133 11.37 8.82 20.11
C ASP A 133 12.08 8.06 18.98
N ILE A 134 12.81 8.80 18.13
CA ILE A 134 13.70 8.21 17.12
C ILE A 134 15.02 7.88 17.83
N VAL A 135 15.31 6.58 17.99
CA VAL A 135 16.52 6.10 18.68
C VAL A 135 17.68 5.83 17.72
N GLU A 136 17.38 5.47 16.47
CA GLU A 136 18.36 5.29 15.41
C GLU A 136 17.80 5.76 14.07
N GLN A 137 18.70 6.18 13.17
CA GLN A 137 18.36 6.50 11.79
C GLN A 137 19.56 6.25 10.88
N GLY A 138 19.28 5.79 9.66
CA GLY A 138 20.33 5.51 8.67
C GLY A 138 19.86 4.57 7.55
N GLY A 139 20.76 4.20 6.66
CA GLY A 139 20.53 3.19 5.66
C GLY A 139 20.59 1.77 6.25
N HIS A 140 20.00 0.79 5.55
CA HIS A 140 19.96 -0.61 5.99
C HIS A 140 21.35 -1.17 6.38
N SER A 141 22.33 -1.02 5.50
CA SER A 141 23.68 -1.55 5.75
C SER A 141 24.39 -0.84 6.90
N GLU A 142 24.25 0.47 6.99
CA GLU A 142 24.81 1.30 8.05
C GLU A 142 24.30 0.89 9.43
N LEU A 143 22.97 0.72 9.55
CA LEU A 143 22.33 0.32 10.80
C LEU A 143 22.68 -1.12 11.21
N LEU A 144 22.90 -2.02 10.24
CA LEU A 144 23.39 -3.38 10.54
C LEU A 144 24.83 -3.38 11.06
N GLU A 145 25.70 -2.52 10.51
CA GLU A 145 27.10 -2.39 10.95
C GLU A 145 27.20 -1.82 12.37
N HIS A 146 26.29 -0.89 12.73
CA HIS A 146 26.23 -0.30 14.07
C HIS A 146 25.82 -1.30 15.16
N GLN A 147 25.16 -2.43 14.80
CA GLN A 147 24.71 -3.48 15.73
C GLN A 147 23.86 -2.97 16.91
N GLY A 148 23.04 -1.91 16.65
CA GLY A 148 22.15 -1.30 17.64
C GLY A 148 20.75 -1.88 17.65
N HIS A 149 19.75 -1.07 18.01
CA HIS A 149 18.34 -1.49 18.09
C HIS A 149 17.80 -2.04 16.76
N TYR A 150 18.19 -1.44 15.63
CA TYR A 150 17.82 -1.96 14.31
C TYR A 150 18.34 -3.37 14.08
N TYR A 151 19.59 -3.63 14.41
CA TYR A 151 20.21 -4.96 14.25
C TYR A 151 19.48 -6.01 15.08
N GLU A 152 19.15 -5.69 16.33
CA GLU A 152 18.42 -6.61 17.22
C GLU A 152 17.04 -6.93 16.65
N LEU A 153 16.27 -5.92 16.19
CA LEU A 153 14.98 -6.10 15.54
C LEU A 153 15.09 -6.92 14.26
N TYR A 154 16.11 -6.65 13.45
CA TYR A 154 16.37 -7.39 12.22
C TYR A 154 16.65 -8.87 12.49
N GLN A 155 17.50 -9.19 13.46
CA GLN A 155 17.80 -10.56 13.84
C GLN A 155 16.58 -11.29 14.39
N ALA A 156 15.78 -10.63 15.23
CA ALA A 156 14.61 -11.23 15.83
C ALA A 156 13.50 -11.56 14.82
N GLN A 157 13.31 -10.70 13.81
CA GLN A 157 12.18 -10.85 12.88
C GLN A 157 12.54 -11.54 11.56
N PHE A 158 13.78 -11.36 11.07
CA PHE A 158 14.10 -11.68 9.69
C PHE A 158 15.27 -12.68 9.52
N ALA A 159 16.20 -12.76 10.47
CA ALA A 159 17.31 -13.72 10.35
C ALA A 159 16.87 -15.16 10.61
N ALA A 160 15.82 -15.36 11.40
CA ALA A 160 15.24 -16.70 11.63
C ALA A 160 14.54 -17.26 10.38
N ALA A 161 14.04 -16.41 9.49
CA ALA A 161 13.34 -16.81 8.24
C ALA A 161 14.28 -17.19 7.09
N SER A 162 15.60 -16.99 7.24
CA SER A 162 16.59 -17.29 6.20
C SER A 162 17.17 -18.72 6.28
N HIS A 163 16.67 -19.56 7.19
CA HIS A 163 17.16 -20.93 7.44
C HIS A 163 16.15 -22.04 7.08
N GLU A 164 15.08 -21.74 6.30
CA GLU A 164 14.21 -22.76 5.71
C GLU A 164 14.39 -22.90 4.20
#